data_a8690ae3a35356a74578c670baaee362
#
_entry.id   a8690ae3a35356a74578c670baaee362
#
_cell.length_a   1.000
_cell.length_b   1.000
_cell.length_c   1.000
_cell.angle_alpha   90.00
_cell.angle_beta   90.00
_cell.angle_gamma   90.00
#
_symmetry.space_group_name_H-M   'P 1'
#
loop_
_entity.id
_entity.type
_entity.pdbx_description
1 polymer ?
#
loop_
_entity_poly.entity_id
_entity_poly.type
_entity_poly.pdbx_seq_one_letter_code
_entity_poly.pdbx_strand_id
1 'polypeptide(L)'
;MVEYPEFNDGSIFGVTKPEATQALLNQISTGTAIINFIGHGNPTQWAQEKLLLINENRNDIELMEGGLKLPIWIAGTCNWGRFDDIGQESFAEELIRSANQAASGIITTTRGITVSSNIQYLERIFREIFKGDSLTFKSIGSVLQSVKTGGVDGELFHFFGD
;
A
#
# COMPACT_ATOMS: atom_id res chain seq x y z
N MET A 1 -5.80 -12.09 -16.79
CA MET A 1 -6.31 -11.66 -15.45
C MET A 1 -6.45 -12.91 -14.62
N VAL A 2 -5.92 -12.93 -13.42
CA VAL A 2 -6.10 -14.06 -12.50
C VAL A 2 -7.27 -13.72 -11.59
N GLU A 3 -8.27 -14.59 -11.53
CA GLU A 3 -9.41 -14.48 -10.63
C GLU A 3 -9.24 -15.48 -9.50
N TYR A 4 -9.44 -15.01 -8.27
CA TYR A 4 -9.38 -15.84 -7.07
C TYR A 4 -10.79 -16.00 -6.50
N PRO A 5 -11.14 -17.19 -5.99
CA PRO A 5 -12.45 -17.45 -5.42
C PRO A 5 -12.68 -16.58 -4.17
N GLU A 6 -13.93 -16.17 -4.00
CA GLU A 6 -14.41 -15.42 -2.85
C GLU A 6 -15.05 -16.36 -1.85
N PHE A 7 -14.79 -16.11 -0.57
CA PHE A 7 -15.38 -16.83 0.54
C PHE A 7 -16.07 -15.83 1.48
N ASN A 8 -17.22 -16.22 2.00
CA ASN A 8 -17.90 -15.46 3.03
C ASN A 8 -17.37 -15.90 4.41
N ASP A 9 -16.83 -14.96 5.18
CA ASP A 9 -16.29 -15.22 6.53
C ASP A 9 -17.34 -15.12 7.65
N GLY A 10 -18.62 -14.95 7.28
CA GLY A 10 -19.75 -14.86 8.23
C GLY A 10 -19.97 -13.46 8.82
N SER A 11 -19.13 -12.48 8.54
CA SER A 11 -19.34 -11.09 8.96
C SER A 11 -20.24 -10.33 7.98
N ILE A 12 -20.80 -9.19 8.41
CA ILE A 12 -21.75 -8.37 7.60
C ILE A 12 -21.12 -7.88 6.27
N PHE A 13 -19.79 -7.74 6.23
CA PHE A 13 -19.03 -7.39 5.03
C PHE A 13 -17.96 -8.44 4.71
N GLY A 14 -18.31 -9.70 4.96
CA GLY A 14 -17.41 -10.81 5.09
C GLY A 14 -16.99 -11.48 3.80
N VAL A 15 -16.45 -10.75 2.85
CA VAL A 15 -15.82 -11.35 1.68
C VAL A 15 -14.29 -11.41 1.90
N THR A 16 -13.71 -12.60 1.65
CA THR A 16 -12.27 -12.82 1.70
C THR A 16 -11.80 -13.57 0.47
N LYS A 17 -10.53 -13.37 0.10
CA LYS A 17 -9.86 -14.10 -0.99
C LYS A 17 -8.53 -14.69 -0.49
N PRO A 18 -8.56 -15.75 0.32
CA PRO A 18 -7.35 -16.30 0.96
C PRO A 18 -6.25 -16.70 -0.03
N GLU A 19 -6.64 -17.24 -1.19
CA GLU A 19 -5.68 -17.60 -2.24
C GLU A 19 -5.00 -16.37 -2.85
N ALA A 20 -5.70 -15.25 -2.97
CA ALA A 20 -5.10 -13.99 -3.41
C ALA A 20 -4.13 -13.44 -2.36
N THR A 21 -4.47 -13.51 -1.08
CA THR A 21 -3.55 -13.18 0.02
C THR A 21 -2.30 -14.03 -0.05
N GLN A 22 -2.43 -15.34 -0.18
CA GLN A 22 -1.29 -16.24 -0.26
C GLN A 22 -0.41 -15.97 -1.48
N ALA A 23 -1.02 -15.70 -2.63
CA ALA A 23 -0.29 -15.33 -3.85
C ALA A 23 0.49 -14.03 -3.68
N LEU A 24 -0.08 -13.03 -3.01
CA LEU A 24 0.60 -11.78 -2.69
C LEU A 24 1.79 -12.00 -1.74
N LEU A 25 1.59 -12.75 -0.66
CA LEU A 25 2.66 -13.09 0.29
C LEU A 25 3.80 -13.86 -0.39
N ASN A 26 3.48 -14.82 -1.25
CA ASN A 26 4.48 -15.57 -2.03
C ASN A 26 5.23 -14.65 -2.99
N GLN A 27 4.57 -13.66 -3.60
CA GLN A 27 5.23 -12.71 -4.48
C GLN A 27 6.18 -11.79 -3.70
N ILE A 28 5.80 -11.38 -2.49
CA ILE A 28 6.67 -10.60 -1.60
C ILE A 28 7.92 -11.42 -1.25
N SER A 29 7.77 -12.67 -0.84
CA SER A 29 8.89 -13.55 -0.49
C SER A 29 9.82 -13.83 -1.68
N THR A 30 9.26 -13.96 -2.88
CA THR A 30 10.05 -14.14 -4.12
C THR A 30 10.83 -12.87 -4.46
N GLY A 31 10.27 -11.74 -4.14
CA GLY A 31 10.79 -10.40 -4.39
C GLY A 31 10.06 -9.70 -5.53
N THR A 32 9.77 -8.44 -5.29
CA THR A 32 9.21 -7.52 -6.28
C THR A 32 9.71 -6.10 -6.02
N ALA A 33 9.85 -5.29 -7.05
CA ALA A 33 10.34 -3.92 -6.89
C ALA A 33 9.23 -2.97 -6.43
N ILE A 34 8.03 -3.12 -6.98
CA ILE A 34 6.90 -2.23 -6.70
C ILE A 34 5.65 -3.09 -6.49
N ILE A 35 4.90 -2.77 -5.44
CA ILE A 35 3.55 -3.26 -5.22
C ILE A 35 2.61 -2.07 -5.41
N ASN A 36 1.76 -2.13 -6.42
CA ASN A 36 0.79 -1.07 -6.70
C ASN A 36 -0.64 -1.56 -6.51
N PHE A 37 -1.44 -0.73 -5.86
CA PHE A 37 -2.86 -1.00 -5.62
C PHE A 37 -3.70 0.26 -5.70
N ILE A 38 -4.86 0.16 -6.30
CA ILE A 38 -5.93 1.16 -6.26
C ILE A 38 -7.21 0.46 -5.87
N GLY A 39 -7.81 0.87 -4.76
CA GLY A 39 -9.03 0.23 -4.28
C GLY A 39 -9.44 0.71 -2.89
N HIS A 40 -10.33 -0.06 -2.27
CA HIS A 40 -10.77 0.22 -0.91
C HIS A 40 -9.73 -0.19 0.14
N GLY A 41 -9.75 0.51 1.26
CA GLY A 41 -8.95 0.18 2.43
C GLY A 41 -9.35 1.03 3.63
N ASN A 42 -8.77 0.70 4.76
CA ASN A 42 -8.89 1.43 6.01
C ASN A 42 -7.56 1.30 6.79
N PRO A 43 -7.41 1.88 7.99
CA PRO A 43 -6.13 1.83 8.70
C PRO A 43 -5.55 0.44 8.91
N THR A 44 -6.36 -0.59 9.01
CA THR A 44 -5.91 -1.97 9.32
C THR A 44 -6.18 -2.98 8.23
N GLN A 45 -6.77 -2.57 7.11
CA GLN A 45 -7.21 -3.48 6.07
C GLN A 45 -6.86 -2.96 4.68
N TRP A 46 -6.37 -3.85 3.83
CA TRP A 46 -6.11 -3.60 2.43
C TRP A 46 -7.08 -4.41 1.56
N ALA A 47 -7.82 -3.70 0.72
CA ALA A 47 -8.95 -4.18 -0.06
C ALA A 47 -10.19 -4.58 0.78
N GLN A 48 -11.37 -4.45 0.16
CA GLN A 48 -12.64 -4.87 0.78
C GLN A 48 -12.65 -6.36 1.08
N GLU A 49 -11.99 -7.15 0.23
CA GLU A 49 -11.84 -8.60 0.33
C GLU A 49 -10.80 -9.04 1.37
N LYS A 50 -10.34 -8.14 2.21
CA LYS A 50 -9.38 -8.41 3.28
C LYS A 50 -8.12 -9.11 2.77
N LEU A 51 -7.57 -8.61 1.66
CA LEU A 51 -6.33 -9.17 1.08
C LEU A 51 -5.19 -9.13 2.08
N LEU A 52 -5.06 -8.02 2.81
CA LEU A 52 -4.18 -7.90 3.96
C LEU A 52 -4.95 -7.32 5.12
N LEU A 53 -4.71 -7.82 6.32
CA LEU A 53 -5.44 -7.46 7.53
C LEU A 53 -4.52 -7.48 8.75
N ILE A 54 -4.73 -6.50 9.64
CA ILE A 54 -4.17 -6.48 10.99
C ILE A 54 -5.32 -6.35 11.97
N ASN A 55 -5.49 -7.34 12.82
CA ASN A 55 -6.41 -7.29 13.96
C ASN A 55 -5.95 -8.29 15.04
N GLU A 56 -6.71 -8.41 16.11
CA GLU A 56 -6.41 -9.31 17.24
C GLU A 56 -6.22 -10.79 16.86
N ASN A 57 -6.79 -11.22 15.73
CA ASN A 57 -6.79 -12.62 15.30
C ASN A 57 -5.93 -12.88 14.05
N ARG A 58 -5.48 -11.82 13.36
CA ARG A 58 -4.73 -11.95 12.10
C ARG A 58 -3.83 -10.74 11.90
N ASN A 59 -2.55 -11.00 11.76
CA ASN A 59 -1.54 -10.00 11.39
C ASN A 59 -0.76 -10.52 10.17
N ASP A 60 -1.13 -10.04 9.00
CA ASP A 60 -0.51 -10.51 7.76
C ASP A 60 0.91 -9.95 7.56
N ILE A 61 1.29 -8.90 8.27
CA ILE A 61 2.66 -8.38 8.23
C ILE A 61 3.64 -9.41 8.81
N GLU A 62 3.24 -10.13 9.86
CA GLU A 62 4.07 -11.18 10.46
C GLU A 62 4.35 -12.35 9.51
N LEU A 63 3.52 -12.51 8.49
CA LEU A 63 3.65 -13.55 7.46
C LEU A 63 4.51 -13.11 6.26
N MET A 64 4.94 -11.85 6.23
CA MET A 64 5.74 -11.32 5.13
C MET A 64 7.22 -11.63 5.33
N GLU A 65 7.80 -12.34 4.39
CA GLU A 65 9.20 -12.76 4.41
C GLU A 65 9.99 -12.11 3.27
N GLY A 66 10.08 -10.78 3.30
CA GLY A 66 10.77 -10.00 2.24
C GLY A 66 12.30 -10.12 2.29
N GLY A 67 12.88 -10.33 3.46
CA GLY A 67 14.32 -10.35 3.67
C GLY A 67 14.98 -9.05 3.18
N LEU A 68 15.91 -9.15 2.22
CA LEU A 68 16.56 -7.98 1.61
C LEU A 68 15.88 -7.50 0.31
N LYS A 69 14.79 -8.13 -0.10
CA LYS A 69 14.06 -7.81 -1.35
C LYS A 69 12.84 -6.95 -1.05
N LEU A 70 13.09 -5.75 -0.55
CA LEU A 70 12.05 -4.87 -0.04
C LEU A 70 11.36 -4.09 -1.16
N PRO A 71 10.06 -4.28 -1.41
CA PRO A 71 9.32 -3.50 -2.38
C PRO A 71 9.07 -2.06 -1.91
N ILE A 72 8.82 -1.19 -2.87
CA ILE A 72 8.12 0.08 -2.63
C ILE A 72 6.63 -0.18 -2.81
N TRP A 73 5.83 0.20 -1.81
CA TRP A 73 4.38 0.13 -1.90
C TRP A 73 3.82 1.46 -2.38
N ILE A 74 2.94 1.40 -3.37
CA ILE A 74 2.20 2.56 -3.88
C ILE A 74 0.72 2.21 -3.79
N ALA A 75 0.10 2.60 -2.67
CA ALA A 75 -1.25 2.20 -2.34
C ALA A 75 -2.21 3.40 -2.36
N GLY A 76 -2.93 3.54 -3.45
CA GLY A 76 -4.03 4.47 -3.59
C GLY A 76 -5.31 3.93 -2.95
N THR A 77 -5.43 4.09 -1.64
CA THR A 77 -6.55 3.61 -0.85
C THR A 77 -6.84 4.55 0.31
N CYS A 78 -7.98 4.40 1.01
CA CYS A 78 -8.37 5.31 2.06
C CYS A 78 -7.71 4.97 3.41
N ASN A 79 -7.17 5.99 4.10
CA ASN A 79 -6.74 5.90 5.51
C ASN A 79 -5.66 4.85 5.84
N TRP A 80 -5.08 4.19 4.88
CA TRP A 80 -4.13 3.08 5.11
C TRP A 80 -2.81 3.54 5.75
N GLY A 81 -2.46 4.83 5.59
CA GLY A 81 -1.35 5.50 6.26
C GLY A 81 -1.80 6.58 7.25
N ARG A 82 -2.87 6.35 8.00
CA ARG A 82 -3.40 7.32 8.98
C ARG A 82 -2.55 7.36 10.25
N PHE A 83 -1.42 8.04 10.18
CA PHE A 83 -0.40 8.11 11.24
C PHE A 83 -0.74 9.03 12.43
N ASP A 84 -1.79 9.81 12.33
CA ASP A 84 -2.20 10.77 13.35
C ASP A 84 -3.36 10.28 14.25
N ASP A 85 -3.66 9.00 14.22
CA ASP A 85 -4.62 8.36 15.11
C ASP A 85 -3.91 7.79 16.35
N ILE A 86 -4.03 8.48 17.49
CA ILE A 86 -3.36 8.09 18.74
C ILE A 86 -3.85 6.72 19.25
N GLY A 87 -5.07 6.33 18.88
CA GLY A 87 -5.71 5.10 19.36
C GLY A 87 -5.44 3.87 18.50
N GLN A 88 -4.92 4.05 17.27
CA GLN A 88 -4.74 2.95 16.34
C GLN A 88 -3.57 3.20 15.40
N GLU A 89 -2.60 2.32 15.44
CA GLU A 89 -1.54 2.31 14.44
C GLU A 89 -2.08 1.85 13.08
N SER A 90 -1.65 2.52 12.01
CA SER A 90 -2.05 2.17 10.66
C SER A 90 -1.18 1.04 10.10
N PHE A 91 -1.73 0.31 9.14
CA PHE A 91 -1.03 -0.77 8.44
C PHE A 91 0.31 -0.29 7.84
N ALA A 92 0.34 0.91 7.26
CA ALA A 92 1.56 1.45 6.66
C ALA A 92 2.64 1.73 7.71
N GLU A 93 2.27 2.21 8.90
CA GLU A 93 3.22 2.44 10.00
C GLU A 93 3.79 1.12 10.52
N GLU A 94 2.93 0.12 10.77
CA GLU A 94 3.38 -1.19 11.23
C GLU A 94 4.24 -1.87 10.17
N LEU A 95 3.84 -1.81 8.89
CA LEU A 95 4.57 -2.40 7.79
C LEU A 95 5.99 -1.83 7.63
N ILE A 96 6.15 -0.51 7.70
CA ILE A 96 7.48 0.13 7.56
C ILE A 96 8.38 -0.12 8.77
N ARG A 97 7.80 -0.34 9.94
CA ARG A 97 8.53 -0.62 11.19
C ARG A 97 8.80 -2.12 11.40
N SER A 98 8.17 -2.97 10.64
CA SER A 98 8.26 -4.42 10.83
C SER A 98 9.70 -4.92 10.70
N ALA A 99 10.13 -5.72 11.67
CA ALA A 99 11.45 -6.36 11.63
C ALA A 99 11.60 -7.35 10.47
N ASN A 100 10.50 -7.89 9.95
CA ASN A 100 10.47 -8.77 8.79
C ASN A 100 10.65 -8.01 7.47
N GLN A 101 10.69 -6.71 7.55
CA GLN A 101 11.06 -5.81 6.47
C GLN A 101 10.32 -6.10 5.17
N ALA A 102 9.03 -5.84 5.16
CA ALA A 102 8.19 -6.04 3.98
C ALA A 102 8.07 -4.80 3.07
N ALA A 103 8.73 -3.69 3.43
CA ALA A 103 8.74 -2.46 2.65
C ALA A 103 10.06 -1.70 2.77
N SER A 104 10.56 -1.16 1.65
CA SER A 104 11.62 -0.14 1.64
C SER A 104 11.08 1.28 1.67
N GLY A 105 9.81 1.44 1.34
CA GLY A 105 9.10 2.71 1.38
C GLY A 105 7.64 2.51 0.98
N ILE A 106 6.78 3.40 1.44
CA ILE A 106 5.35 3.32 1.19
C ILE A 106 4.83 4.70 0.78
N ILE A 107 4.15 4.80 -0.35
CA ILE A 107 3.34 5.96 -0.71
C ILE A 107 1.88 5.56 -0.55
N THR A 108 1.16 6.24 0.34
CA THR A 108 -0.26 5.99 0.56
C THR A 108 -0.98 7.20 1.12
N THR A 109 -2.29 7.10 1.28
CA THR A 109 -3.12 8.19 1.78
C THR A 109 -3.36 8.11 3.28
N THR A 110 -3.51 9.27 3.90
CA THR A 110 -3.82 9.41 5.33
C THR A 110 -5.30 9.66 5.59
N ARG A 111 -6.09 9.88 4.54
CA ARG A 111 -7.54 10.15 4.60
C ARG A 111 -8.27 9.48 3.44
N GLY A 112 -9.60 9.59 3.48
CA GLY A 112 -10.44 9.17 2.37
C GLY A 112 -10.14 9.97 1.09
N ILE A 113 -10.07 9.28 -0.02
CA ILE A 113 -9.81 9.86 -1.34
C ILE A 113 -10.78 9.30 -2.38
N THR A 114 -11.11 10.10 -3.38
CA THR A 114 -11.97 9.63 -4.47
C THR A 114 -11.18 8.73 -5.44
N VAL A 115 -11.88 7.83 -6.13
CA VAL A 115 -11.26 6.93 -7.12
C VAL A 115 -10.58 7.74 -8.23
N SER A 116 -11.21 8.80 -8.71
CA SER A 116 -10.66 9.65 -9.79
C SER A 116 -9.37 10.35 -9.35
N SER A 117 -9.35 10.91 -8.15
CA SER A 117 -8.14 11.56 -7.60
C SER A 117 -7.02 10.55 -7.39
N ASN A 118 -7.35 9.36 -6.90
CA ASN A 118 -6.41 8.26 -6.75
C ASN A 118 -5.72 7.92 -8.06
N ILE A 119 -6.51 7.62 -9.10
CA ILE A 119 -5.99 7.25 -10.42
C ILE A 119 -5.08 8.36 -10.96
N GLN A 120 -5.55 9.61 -10.98
CA GLN A 120 -4.78 10.73 -11.51
C GLN A 120 -3.47 10.94 -10.76
N TYR A 121 -3.49 10.80 -9.43
CA TYR A 121 -2.30 11.01 -8.62
C TYR A 121 -1.27 9.89 -8.82
N LEU A 122 -1.71 8.64 -8.81
CA LEU A 122 -0.84 7.51 -9.08
C LEU A 122 -0.25 7.54 -10.50
N GLU A 123 -1.03 7.92 -11.51
CA GLU A 123 -0.49 8.12 -12.86
C GLU A 123 0.65 9.13 -12.89
N ARG A 124 0.53 10.25 -12.15
CA ARG A 124 1.60 11.25 -12.04
C ARG A 124 2.84 10.68 -11.35
N ILE A 125 2.66 9.93 -10.26
CA ILE A 125 3.76 9.25 -9.56
C ILE A 125 4.49 8.31 -10.53
N PHE A 126 3.79 7.43 -11.21
CA PHE A 126 4.40 6.50 -12.15
C PHE A 126 5.09 7.21 -13.33
N ARG A 127 4.45 8.22 -13.89
CA ARG A 127 5.08 9.04 -14.94
C ARG A 127 6.38 9.68 -14.46
N GLU A 128 6.43 10.16 -13.24
CA GLU A 128 7.62 10.82 -12.69
C GLU A 128 8.71 9.81 -12.30
N ILE A 129 8.35 8.61 -11.80
CA ILE A 129 9.30 7.52 -11.51
C ILE A 129 10.01 7.08 -12.81
N PHE A 130 9.24 6.90 -13.89
CA PHE A 130 9.76 6.38 -15.15
C PHE A 130 10.07 7.45 -16.19
N LYS A 131 10.12 8.72 -15.79
CA LYS A 131 10.48 9.85 -16.63
C LYS A 131 11.99 10.02 -16.67
N GLY A 132 12.58 9.92 -17.86
CA GLY A 132 13.99 10.25 -18.09
C GLY A 132 14.79 9.09 -18.67
N ASP A 133 16.02 9.40 -18.99
CA ASP A 133 17.00 8.43 -19.43
C ASP A 133 17.45 7.55 -18.26
N SER A 134 17.78 6.32 -18.55
CA SER A 134 18.13 5.25 -17.61
C SER A 134 19.30 5.54 -16.65
N LEU A 135 19.84 6.76 -16.66
CA LEU A 135 21.02 7.14 -15.87
C LEU A 135 20.73 8.10 -14.70
N THR A 136 19.52 8.64 -14.58
CA THR A 136 19.17 9.56 -13.48
C THR A 136 17.99 9.05 -12.69
N PHE A 137 18.27 8.37 -11.60
CA PHE A 137 17.23 7.93 -10.67
C PHE A 137 16.90 9.06 -9.69
N LYS A 138 15.63 9.43 -9.61
CA LYS A 138 15.13 10.32 -8.56
C LYS A 138 14.83 9.49 -7.30
N SER A 139 15.09 10.05 -6.14
CA SER A 139 14.58 9.46 -4.91
C SER A 139 13.05 9.50 -4.89
N ILE A 140 12.43 8.54 -4.24
CA ILE A 140 10.95 8.47 -4.14
C ILE A 140 10.38 9.72 -3.45
N GLY A 141 11.07 10.26 -2.45
CA GLY A 141 10.68 11.52 -1.82
C GLY A 141 10.68 12.69 -2.81
N SER A 142 11.68 12.78 -3.70
CA SER A 142 11.72 13.81 -4.76
C SER A 142 10.62 13.62 -5.80
N VAL A 143 10.29 12.36 -6.13
CA VAL A 143 9.15 12.05 -7.00
C VAL A 143 7.86 12.57 -6.37
N LEU A 144 7.61 12.19 -5.10
CA LEU A 144 6.40 12.62 -4.40
C LEU A 144 6.32 14.15 -4.32
N GLN A 145 7.42 14.82 -3.99
CA GLN A 145 7.47 16.28 -3.94
C GLN A 145 7.14 16.92 -5.29
N SER A 146 7.63 16.36 -6.39
CA SER A 146 7.38 16.89 -7.75
C SER A 146 5.93 16.74 -8.20
N VAL A 147 5.21 15.72 -7.70
CA VAL A 147 3.80 15.47 -8.05
C VAL A 147 2.81 16.12 -7.09
N LYS A 148 3.24 16.56 -5.91
CA LYS A 148 2.45 17.37 -4.96
C LYS A 148 2.29 18.79 -5.49
N THR A 149 1.56 18.94 -6.56
CA THR A 149 1.21 20.25 -7.13
C THR A 149 -0.17 20.65 -6.65
N GLY A 150 -0.21 21.54 -5.68
CA GLY A 150 -1.38 22.26 -5.20
C GLY A 150 -2.75 21.58 -5.40
N GLY A 151 -3.43 21.32 -4.32
CA GLY A 151 -4.76 20.71 -4.29
C GLY A 151 -4.88 19.77 -3.09
N VAL A 152 -6.04 19.73 -2.47
CA VAL A 152 -6.30 18.97 -1.25
C VAL A 152 -5.92 17.50 -1.40
N ASP A 153 -6.17 16.91 -2.56
CA ASP A 153 -5.92 15.48 -2.78
C ASP A 153 -4.43 15.12 -2.78
N GLY A 154 -3.55 16.01 -3.28
CA GLY A 154 -2.12 15.81 -3.27
C GLY A 154 -1.51 15.85 -1.86
N GLU A 155 -2.16 16.55 -0.94
CA GLU A 155 -1.72 16.64 0.45
C GLU A 155 -2.04 15.37 1.25
N LEU A 156 -2.97 14.55 0.76
CA LEU A 156 -3.38 13.31 1.43
C LEU A 156 -2.38 12.17 1.23
N PHE A 157 -1.55 12.23 0.19
CA PHE A 157 -0.51 11.22 -0.04
C PHE A 157 0.75 11.54 0.75
N HIS A 158 1.23 10.57 1.49
CA HIS A 158 2.46 10.65 2.27
C HIS A 158 3.42 9.54 1.90
N PHE A 159 4.71 9.80 2.13
CA PHE A 159 5.76 8.82 2.01
C PHE A 159 6.23 8.40 3.41
N PHE A 160 6.25 7.10 3.63
CA PHE A 160 6.80 6.44 4.81
C PHE A 160 8.09 5.74 4.37
N GLY A 161 9.21 6.08 4.93
CA GLY A 161 10.53 5.55 4.59
C GLY A 161 11.60 6.63 4.64
N ASP A 162 12.86 6.24 4.40
CA ASP A 162 14.04 7.10 4.35
C ASP A 162 14.40 7.52 2.92
#